data_ba471f45f0787619fedb5a96a62cc336
#
_entry.id   ba471f45f0787619fedb5a96a62cc336
#
_cell.length_a   1.000
_cell.length_b   1.000
_cell.length_c   1.000
_cell.angle_alpha   90.00
_cell.angle_beta   90.00
_cell.angle_gamma   90.00
#
_symmetry.space_group_name_H-M   'P 1'
#
loop_
_entity.id
_entity.type
_entity.pdbx_description
1 polymer ?
#
loop_
_entity_poly.entity_id
_entity_poly.type
_entity_poly.pdbx_seq_one_letter_code
_entity_poly.pdbx_strand_id
1 'polypeptide(L)'
;MTGAQSRGRIETVNGVQLYFQVNGTGEPLVLLHGFSGSSQDWMASTTEWGNKFQLIVPDLRCHGRSGILSKPFRHEEAATDMLALLDHLGVGACKGLGVSGGGNVLLHMATKQPERVKAMVLVSATPYFPAQARTIMTHYADSLPQQQWEVLRHRHPEGDAQIRALLASTKAFATSYDDMNFTPPYLSTIQARTLIVQGDRDPLYPVEISVAMARAIRQSSLWIIPKGGHGPVIGDGWPEFLKTAAAFLREA
;
A
#
# COMPACT_ATOMS: atom_id res chain seq x y z
N MET A 1 -15.57 24.06 -11.88
CA MET A 1 -16.06 23.80 -10.52
C MET A 1 -14.95 23.09 -9.77
N THR A 2 -14.30 23.78 -8.85
CA THR A 2 -13.23 23.22 -8.02
C THR A 2 -13.89 22.23 -7.07
N GLY A 3 -13.68 20.94 -7.31
CA GLY A 3 -14.14 19.88 -6.41
C GLY A 3 -13.63 20.15 -5.00
N ALA A 4 -14.53 20.31 -4.05
CA ALA A 4 -14.18 20.47 -2.65
C ALA A 4 -13.38 19.25 -2.22
N GLN A 5 -12.10 19.44 -1.89
CA GLN A 5 -11.33 18.41 -1.19
C GLN A 5 -12.09 18.07 0.09
N SER A 6 -12.55 16.82 0.20
CA SER A 6 -13.22 16.41 1.43
C SER A 6 -12.21 16.54 2.58
N ARG A 7 -12.65 17.18 3.66
CA ARG A 7 -11.84 17.17 4.90
C ARG A 7 -11.72 15.73 5.35
N GLY A 8 -10.48 15.26 5.56
CA GLY A 8 -10.27 13.93 6.11
C GLY A 8 -10.93 13.80 7.49
N ARG A 9 -11.35 12.62 7.84
CA ARG A 9 -12.00 12.31 9.11
C ARG A 9 -11.34 11.11 9.79
N ILE A 10 -11.46 11.05 11.10
CA ILE A 10 -11.02 9.92 11.92
C ILE A 10 -12.26 9.22 12.44
N GLU A 11 -12.34 7.92 12.22
CA GLU A 11 -13.45 7.09 12.71
C GLU A 11 -12.91 5.78 13.29
N THR A 12 -13.66 5.20 14.23
CA THR A 12 -13.32 3.88 14.76
C THR A 12 -13.82 2.80 13.81
N VAL A 13 -12.89 2.12 13.16
CA VAL A 13 -13.18 1.03 12.24
C VAL A 13 -12.39 -0.20 12.70
N ASN A 14 -13.04 -1.35 12.84
CA ASN A 14 -12.40 -2.58 13.32
C ASN A 14 -11.62 -2.39 14.64
N GLY A 15 -12.12 -1.51 15.53
CA GLY A 15 -11.48 -1.21 16.82
C GLY A 15 -10.23 -0.31 16.74
N VAL A 16 -9.92 0.23 15.56
CA VAL A 16 -8.79 1.14 15.31
C VAL A 16 -9.29 2.52 14.92
N GLN A 17 -8.68 3.58 15.43
CA GLN A 17 -8.89 4.95 14.97
C GLN A 17 -8.22 5.09 13.60
N LEU A 18 -8.99 5.12 12.53
CA LEU A 18 -8.50 5.26 11.16
C LEU A 18 -8.81 6.66 10.64
N TYR A 19 -7.77 7.36 10.20
CA TYR A 19 -7.92 8.55 9.37
C TYR A 19 -8.08 8.16 7.91
N PHE A 20 -8.99 8.79 7.22
CA PHE A 20 -9.14 8.63 5.77
C PHE A 20 -9.79 9.85 5.11
N GLN A 21 -9.60 9.94 3.81
CA GLN A 21 -10.25 10.91 2.93
C GLN A 21 -11.06 10.16 1.88
N VAL A 22 -12.21 10.73 1.49
CA VAL A 22 -13.00 10.26 0.34
C VAL A 22 -13.16 11.43 -0.61
N ASN A 23 -12.64 11.33 -1.82
CA ASN A 23 -12.61 12.40 -2.80
C ASN A 23 -13.13 11.91 -4.16
N GLY A 24 -13.81 12.76 -4.90
CA GLY A 24 -14.28 12.44 -6.25
C GLY A 24 -15.53 11.57 -6.27
N THR A 25 -15.87 11.13 -7.48
CA THR A 25 -17.04 10.30 -7.76
C THR A 25 -16.69 9.24 -8.81
N GLY A 26 -17.48 8.18 -8.89
CA GLY A 26 -17.24 7.07 -9.82
C GLY A 26 -16.92 5.76 -9.11
N GLU A 27 -16.18 4.87 -9.78
CA GLU A 27 -15.82 3.59 -9.18
C GLU A 27 -14.87 3.77 -8.00
N PRO A 28 -15.07 3.05 -6.88
CA PRO A 28 -14.21 3.14 -5.71
C PRO A 28 -12.78 2.68 -6.01
N LEU A 29 -11.80 3.53 -5.68
CA LEU A 29 -10.38 3.25 -5.79
C LEU A 29 -9.69 3.53 -4.45
N VAL A 30 -9.16 2.49 -3.83
CA VAL A 30 -8.38 2.60 -2.59
C VAL A 30 -6.92 2.86 -2.94
N LEU A 31 -6.33 3.91 -2.34
CA LEU A 31 -4.92 4.29 -2.51
C LEU A 31 -4.17 4.01 -1.21
N LEU A 32 -3.31 3.00 -1.19
CA LEU A 32 -2.57 2.56 -0.01
C LEU A 32 -1.09 2.95 -0.09
N HIS A 33 -0.67 3.78 0.85
CA HIS A 33 0.71 4.24 0.97
C HIS A 33 1.67 3.11 1.38
N GLY A 34 2.97 3.30 1.14
CA GLY A 34 4.02 2.40 1.61
C GLY A 34 4.20 2.45 3.13
N PHE A 35 4.93 1.48 3.68
CA PHE A 35 5.26 1.49 5.11
C PHE A 35 6.04 2.76 5.45
N SER A 36 5.74 3.38 6.59
CA SER A 36 6.21 4.70 7.02
C SER A 36 5.71 5.89 6.16
N GLY A 37 4.81 5.66 5.19
CA GLY A 37 4.11 6.69 4.45
C GLY A 37 2.84 7.18 5.13
N SER A 38 2.03 7.94 4.40
CA SER A 38 0.69 8.37 4.81
C SER A 38 -0.17 8.74 3.59
N SER A 39 -1.43 9.06 3.80
CA SER A 39 -2.33 9.58 2.77
C SER A 39 -1.77 10.80 2.03
N GLN A 40 -0.84 11.54 2.63
CA GLN A 40 -0.18 12.69 2.02
C GLN A 40 0.60 12.31 0.75
N ASP A 41 1.10 11.08 0.64
CA ASP A 41 1.85 10.59 -0.52
C ASP A 41 0.98 10.59 -1.80
N TRP A 42 -0.34 10.63 -1.66
CA TRP A 42 -1.31 10.60 -2.76
C TRP A 42 -1.89 11.96 -3.14
N MET A 43 -1.53 13.06 -2.45
CA MET A 43 -2.18 14.35 -2.65
C MET A 43 -2.13 14.87 -4.09
N ALA A 44 -0.99 14.70 -4.78
CA ALA A 44 -0.87 15.08 -6.19
C ALA A 44 -1.79 14.27 -7.10
N SER A 45 -2.00 13.00 -6.79
CA SER A 45 -2.84 12.08 -7.58
C SER A 45 -4.33 12.32 -7.37
N THR A 46 -4.73 12.84 -6.20
CA THR A 46 -6.17 13.04 -5.88
C THR A 46 -6.81 14.07 -6.79
N THR A 47 -6.08 15.10 -7.20
CA THR A 47 -6.57 16.14 -8.11
C THR A 47 -6.81 15.58 -9.52
N GLU A 48 -5.93 14.72 -10.01
CA GLU A 48 -6.02 14.16 -11.35
C GLU A 48 -7.06 13.04 -11.46
N TRP A 49 -7.13 12.18 -10.44
CA TRP A 49 -7.93 10.96 -10.45
C TRP A 49 -9.33 11.14 -9.87
N GLY A 50 -9.57 12.17 -9.05
CA GLY A 50 -10.88 12.45 -8.44
C GLY A 50 -12.02 12.72 -9.44
N ASN A 51 -11.69 13.03 -10.70
CA ASN A 51 -12.66 13.15 -11.78
C ASN A 51 -13.00 11.79 -12.45
N LYS A 52 -12.28 10.73 -12.09
CA LYS A 52 -12.36 9.40 -12.73
C LYS A 52 -12.80 8.32 -11.76
N PHE A 53 -12.49 8.50 -10.47
CA PHE A 53 -12.71 7.52 -9.41
C PHE A 53 -13.22 8.20 -8.13
N GLN A 54 -13.96 7.47 -7.33
CA GLN A 54 -14.15 7.79 -5.93
C GLN A 54 -12.91 7.30 -5.16
N LEU A 55 -12.03 8.21 -4.81
CA LEU A 55 -10.77 7.90 -4.15
C LEU A 55 -10.98 7.73 -2.65
N ILE A 56 -10.59 6.59 -2.12
CA ILE A 56 -10.55 6.29 -0.68
C ILE A 56 -9.07 6.23 -0.29
N VAL A 57 -8.63 7.21 0.51
CA VAL A 57 -7.22 7.44 0.80
C VAL A 57 -7.01 7.40 2.32
N PRO A 58 -6.81 6.20 2.90
CA PRO A 58 -6.59 6.04 4.33
C PRO A 58 -5.13 6.30 4.72
N ASP A 59 -4.92 6.66 5.99
CA ASP A 59 -3.70 6.36 6.70
C ASP A 59 -3.86 4.96 7.30
N LEU A 60 -2.96 4.02 6.97
CA LEU A 60 -3.00 2.68 7.53
C LEU A 60 -2.84 2.74 9.06
N ARG A 61 -3.30 1.69 9.78
CA ARG A 61 -3.10 1.60 11.24
C ARG A 61 -1.68 1.98 11.64
N CYS A 62 -1.50 2.71 12.73
CA CYS A 62 -0.23 3.22 13.23
C CYS A 62 0.47 4.28 12.35
N HIS A 63 -0.06 4.62 11.16
CA HIS A 63 0.53 5.59 10.25
C HIS A 63 -0.25 6.91 10.21
N GLY A 64 0.42 7.98 9.81
CA GLY A 64 -0.19 9.29 9.61
C GLY A 64 -0.99 9.75 10.83
N ARG A 65 -2.26 10.05 10.62
CA ARG A 65 -3.22 10.48 11.64
C ARG A 65 -4.05 9.32 12.24
N SER A 66 -3.76 8.08 11.82
CA SER A 66 -4.39 6.88 12.42
C SER A 66 -3.76 6.54 13.75
N GLY A 67 -4.55 5.93 14.65
CA GLY A 67 -4.16 5.66 16.02
C GLY A 67 -2.94 4.74 16.15
N ILE A 68 -2.16 4.96 17.20
CA ILE A 68 -1.01 4.13 17.57
C ILE A 68 -1.50 2.77 18.08
N LEU A 69 -0.76 1.73 17.76
CA LEU A 69 -1.02 0.37 18.20
C LEU A 69 -0.05 -0.04 19.32
N SER A 70 -0.53 -0.88 20.23
CA SER A 70 0.30 -1.50 21.28
C SER A 70 1.10 -2.71 20.78
N LYS A 71 0.79 -3.22 19.58
CA LYS A 71 1.44 -4.38 18.96
C LYS A 71 2.11 -3.97 17.66
N PRO A 72 3.14 -4.70 17.19
CA PRO A 72 3.71 -4.46 15.88
C PRO A 72 2.66 -4.51 14.76
N PHE A 73 2.87 -3.70 13.72
CA PHE A 73 2.03 -3.69 12.53
C PHE A 73 2.06 -5.05 11.83
N ARG A 74 0.89 -5.48 11.32
CA ARG A 74 0.73 -6.65 10.44
C ARG A 74 -0.06 -6.23 9.20
N HIS A 75 0.38 -6.68 8.03
CA HIS A 75 -0.30 -6.38 6.76
C HIS A 75 -1.67 -7.05 6.69
N GLU A 76 -1.78 -8.27 7.23
CA GLU A 76 -3.04 -8.99 7.32
C GLU A 76 -4.10 -8.25 8.15
N GLU A 77 -3.71 -7.68 9.28
CA GLU A 77 -4.61 -6.90 10.12
C GLU A 77 -5.00 -5.58 9.44
N ALA A 78 -4.03 -4.90 8.79
CA ALA A 78 -4.32 -3.70 8.01
C ALA A 78 -5.28 -3.97 6.84
N ALA A 79 -5.18 -5.13 6.19
CA ALA A 79 -6.14 -5.56 5.18
C ALA A 79 -7.55 -5.77 5.76
N THR A 80 -7.65 -6.32 6.96
CA THR A 80 -8.93 -6.47 7.66
C THR A 80 -9.55 -5.10 7.98
N ASP A 81 -8.73 -4.12 8.39
CA ASP A 81 -9.20 -2.74 8.58
C ASP A 81 -9.70 -2.12 7.29
N MET A 82 -9.01 -2.34 6.17
CA MET A 82 -9.42 -1.79 4.88
C MET A 82 -10.74 -2.39 4.40
N LEU A 83 -10.93 -3.70 4.56
CA LEU A 83 -12.21 -4.35 4.24
C LEU A 83 -13.33 -3.81 5.13
N ALA A 84 -13.09 -3.65 6.44
CA ALA A 84 -14.05 -3.05 7.36
C ALA A 84 -14.33 -1.56 7.04
N LEU A 85 -13.32 -0.81 6.57
CA LEU A 85 -13.52 0.57 6.11
C LEU A 85 -14.41 0.62 4.86
N LEU A 86 -14.24 -0.31 3.92
CA LEU A 86 -15.13 -0.42 2.76
C LEU A 86 -16.57 -0.72 3.18
N ASP A 87 -16.77 -1.62 4.14
CA ASP A 87 -18.10 -1.94 4.68
C ASP A 87 -18.72 -0.71 5.37
N HIS A 88 -17.94 0.01 6.17
CA HIS A 88 -18.36 1.25 6.84
C HIS A 88 -18.79 2.34 5.84
N LEU A 89 -18.15 2.37 4.66
CA LEU A 89 -18.46 3.31 3.57
C LEU A 89 -19.58 2.80 2.64
N GLY A 90 -20.12 1.60 2.85
CA GLY A 90 -21.10 0.99 1.96
C GLY A 90 -20.54 0.57 0.60
N VAL A 91 -19.22 0.33 0.52
CA VAL A 91 -18.50 -0.04 -0.71
C VAL A 91 -18.39 -1.55 -0.80
N GLY A 92 -19.17 -2.17 -1.67
CA GLY A 92 -19.19 -3.64 -1.85
C GLY A 92 -17.94 -4.20 -2.51
N ALA A 93 -17.35 -3.47 -3.48
CA ALA A 93 -16.10 -3.84 -4.13
C ALA A 93 -15.35 -2.59 -4.61
N CYS A 94 -14.04 -2.68 -4.72
CA CYS A 94 -13.19 -1.57 -5.12
C CYS A 94 -12.10 -2.00 -6.10
N LYS A 95 -11.42 -1.02 -6.66
CA LYS A 95 -10.09 -1.16 -7.26
C LYS A 95 -9.04 -0.72 -6.24
N GLY A 96 -7.81 -1.12 -6.40
CA GLY A 96 -6.74 -0.77 -5.46
C GLY A 96 -5.45 -0.34 -6.16
N LEU A 97 -4.73 0.60 -5.56
CA LEU A 97 -3.35 0.89 -5.89
C LEU A 97 -2.56 0.95 -4.59
N GLY A 98 -1.50 0.16 -4.49
CA GLY A 98 -0.68 0.09 -3.29
C GLY A 98 0.81 0.09 -3.61
N VAL A 99 1.56 0.87 -2.83
CA VAL A 99 3.02 0.91 -2.91
C VAL A 99 3.61 0.14 -1.74
N SER A 100 4.56 -0.78 -2.00
CA SER A 100 5.30 -1.52 -0.96
C SER A 100 4.35 -2.16 0.06
N GLY A 101 4.40 -1.76 1.34
CA GLY A 101 3.48 -2.24 2.38
C GLY A 101 2.01 -2.10 2.01
N GLY A 102 1.60 -1.02 1.32
CA GLY A 102 0.23 -0.86 0.81
C GLY A 102 -0.14 -1.89 -0.25
N GLY A 103 0.81 -2.27 -1.11
CA GLY A 103 0.65 -3.37 -2.06
C GLY A 103 0.53 -4.72 -1.36
N ASN A 104 1.29 -4.94 -0.29
CA ASN A 104 1.19 -6.14 0.54
C ASN A 104 -0.20 -6.25 1.22
N VAL A 105 -0.75 -5.12 1.69
CA VAL A 105 -2.12 -5.06 2.22
C VAL A 105 -3.14 -5.44 1.14
N LEU A 106 -2.98 -4.97 -0.10
CA LEU A 106 -3.86 -5.36 -1.23
C LEU A 106 -3.79 -6.86 -1.54
N LEU A 107 -2.61 -7.50 -1.44
CA LEU A 107 -2.49 -8.95 -1.60
C LEU A 107 -3.34 -9.69 -0.55
N HIS A 108 -3.30 -9.25 0.71
CA HIS A 108 -4.16 -9.82 1.76
C HIS A 108 -5.65 -9.58 1.50
N MET A 109 -6.05 -8.37 1.07
CA MET A 109 -7.44 -8.09 0.72
C MET A 109 -7.93 -9.00 -0.40
N ALA A 110 -7.15 -9.09 -1.49
CA ALA A 110 -7.51 -9.85 -2.69
C ALA A 110 -7.49 -11.38 -2.51
N THR A 111 -6.76 -11.89 -1.51
CA THR A 111 -6.77 -13.33 -1.16
C THR A 111 -7.81 -13.66 -0.10
N LYS A 112 -8.09 -12.73 0.83
CA LYS A 112 -9.05 -12.92 1.92
C LYS A 112 -10.50 -12.82 1.45
N GLN A 113 -10.79 -11.86 0.56
CA GLN A 113 -12.11 -11.63 -0.05
C GLN A 113 -11.93 -11.28 -1.54
N PRO A 114 -11.69 -12.29 -2.40
CA PRO A 114 -11.34 -12.08 -3.82
C PRO A 114 -12.36 -11.24 -4.60
N GLU A 115 -13.64 -11.34 -4.26
CA GLU A 115 -14.73 -10.60 -4.90
C GLU A 115 -14.72 -9.10 -4.57
N ARG A 116 -14.03 -8.70 -3.50
CA ARG A 116 -13.98 -7.30 -3.05
C ARG A 116 -12.97 -6.45 -3.82
N VAL A 117 -11.99 -7.06 -4.48
CA VAL A 117 -10.96 -6.37 -5.26
C VAL A 117 -11.07 -6.76 -6.72
N LYS A 118 -11.55 -5.83 -7.56
CA LYS A 118 -11.78 -6.10 -9.00
C LYS A 118 -10.52 -5.95 -9.84
N ALA A 119 -9.73 -4.93 -9.55
CA ALA A 119 -8.43 -4.69 -10.19
C ALA A 119 -7.46 -4.06 -9.20
N MET A 120 -6.17 -4.33 -9.34
CA MET A 120 -5.16 -3.72 -8.48
C MET A 120 -3.85 -3.44 -9.19
N VAL A 121 -3.18 -2.39 -8.75
CA VAL A 121 -1.81 -2.04 -9.14
C VAL A 121 -0.91 -2.20 -7.92
N LEU A 122 0.08 -3.05 -8.04
CA LEU A 122 1.04 -3.39 -6.98
C LEU A 122 2.41 -2.82 -7.35
N VAL A 123 2.85 -1.78 -6.66
CA VAL A 123 4.18 -1.18 -6.88
C VAL A 123 5.13 -1.66 -5.80
N SER A 124 6.20 -2.35 -6.18
CA SER A 124 7.20 -2.89 -5.24
C SER A 124 6.58 -3.69 -4.08
N ALA A 125 5.56 -4.49 -4.38
CA ALA A 125 4.94 -5.42 -3.42
C ALA A 125 5.64 -6.78 -3.47
N THR A 126 5.50 -7.54 -2.39
CA THR A 126 6.14 -8.85 -2.27
C THR A 126 5.19 -9.89 -1.65
N PRO A 127 5.22 -11.16 -2.07
CA PRO A 127 4.45 -12.22 -1.45
C PRO A 127 5.10 -12.77 -0.17
N TYR A 128 6.38 -12.48 0.06
CA TYR A 128 7.13 -12.83 1.27
C TYR A 128 8.36 -11.93 1.42
N PHE A 129 8.89 -11.80 2.62
CA PHE A 129 10.12 -11.05 2.85
C PHE A 129 11.33 -11.93 2.57
N PRO A 130 12.12 -11.66 1.48
CA PRO A 130 13.33 -12.41 1.18
C PRO A 130 14.47 -12.09 2.18
N ALA A 131 15.49 -12.93 2.24
CA ALA A 131 16.59 -12.80 3.19
C ALA A 131 17.26 -11.41 3.15
N GLN A 132 17.48 -10.85 1.95
CA GLN A 132 18.07 -9.51 1.81
C GLN A 132 17.18 -8.41 2.42
N ALA A 133 15.86 -8.48 2.24
CA ALA A 133 14.94 -7.52 2.85
C ALA A 133 14.96 -7.64 4.37
N ARG A 134 14.98 -8.86 4.91
CA ARG A 134 15.06 -9.11 6.36
C ARG A 134 16.33 -8.54 6.97
N THR A 135 17.46 -8.67 6.28
CA THR A 135 18.72 -8.06 6.71
C THR A 135 18.61 -6.54 6.79
N ILE A 136 18.07 -5.89 5.76
CA ILE A 136 17.85 -4.44 5.76
C ILE A 136 16.90 -4.02 6.88
N MET A 137 15.77 -4.72 7.04
CA MET A 137 14.77 -4.43 8.07
C MET A 137 15.31 -4.55 9.50
N THR A 138 16.25 -5.47 9.73
CA THR A 138 16.89 -5.65 11.04
C THR A 138 17.64 -4.38 11.48
N HIS A 139 18.31 -3.72 10.53
CA HIS A 139 19.21 -2.58 10.80
C HIS A 139 18.59 -1.21 10.48
N TYR A 140 17.42 -1.19 9.86
CA TYR A 140 16.81 0.05 9.38
C TYR A 140 16.63 1.11 10.49
N ALA A 141 16.14 0.69 11.66
CA ALA A 141 15.89 1.59 12.78
C ALA A 141 17.19 2.17 13.39
N ASP A 142 18.27 1.38 13.34
CA ASP A 142 19.55 1.75 13.97
C ASP A 142 20.35 2.74 13.11
N SER A 143 20.03 2.85 11.82
CA SER A 143 20.75 3.64 10.83
C SER A 143 19.95 4.83 10.27
N LEU A 144 18.82 5.19 10.89
CA LEU A 144 17.94 6.23 10.37
C LEU A 144 18.58 7.62 10.50
N PRO A 145 18.89 8.32 9.37
CA PRO A 145 19.45 9.66 9.42
C PRO A 145 18.50 10.67 10.07
N GLN A 146 19.05 11.70 10.72
CA GLN A 146 18.27 12.78 11.35
C GLN A 146 17.26 13.41 10.39
N GLN A 147 17.65 13.65 9.15
CA GLN A 147 16.76 14.22 8.13
C GLN A 147 15.53 13.32 7.86
N GLN A 148 15.71 12.01 7.83
CA GLN A 148 14.58 11.07 7.65
C GLN A 148 13.68 11.05 8.89
N TRP A 149 14.25 11.19 10.09
CA TRP A 149 13.48 11.32 11.32
C TRP A 149 12.57 12.54 11.29
N GLU A 150 13.04 13.67 10.79
CA GLU A 150 12.24 14.90 10.63
C GLU A 150 11.11 14.73 9.61
N VAL A 151 11.37 14.05 8.50
CA VAL A 151 10.33 13.70 7.51
C VAL A 151 9.25 12.83 8.17
N LEU A 152 9.63 11.84 8.97
CA LEU A 152 8.67 11.00 9.68
C LEU A 152 7.84 11.80 10.70
N ARG A 153 8.44 12.74 11.44
CA ARG A 153 7.71 13.62 12.37
C ARG A 153 6.66 14.48 11.66
N HIS A 154 6.97 14.94 10.46
CA HIS A 154 6.00 15.69 9.66
C HIS A 154 4.82 14.83 9.18
N ARG A 155 5.07 13.57 8.91
CA ARG A 155 4.05 12.60 8.43
C ARG A 155 3.20 12.00 9.56
N HIS A 156 3.76 11.86 10.75
CA HIS A 156 3.18 11.13 11.87
C HIS A 156 2.98 12.07 13.08
N PRO A 157 1.83 12.76 13.16
CA PRO A 157 1.60 13.85 14.11
C PRO A 157 1.54 13.42 15.58
N GLU A 158 1.35 12.12 15.86
CA GLU A 158 1.46 11.58 17.23
C GLU A 158 2.93 11.52 17.71
N GLY A 159 3.86 11.95 16.86
CA GLY A 159 5.25 12.21 17.19
C GLY A 159 6.12 10.98 17.37
N ASP A 160 7.18 11.12 18.16
CA ASP A 160 8.25 10.11 18.30
C ASP A 160 7.74 8.74 18.79
N ALA A 161 6.69 8.69 19.57
CA ALA A 161 6.11 7.43 20.03
C ALA A 161 5.57 6.61 18.84
N GLN A 162 4.86 7.24 17.94
CA GLN A 162 4.33 6.62 16.72
C GLN A 162 5.48 6.17 15.79
N ILE A 163 6.48 7.02 15.60
CA ILE A 163 7.65 6.69 14.77
C ILE A 163 8.39 5.46 15.35
N ARG A 164 8.62 5.43 16.67
CA ARG A 164 9.27 4.28 17.33
C ARG A 164 8.46 2.99 17.17
N ALA A 165 7.12 3.06 17.24
CA ALA A 165 6.25 1.91 17.00
C ALA A 165 6.38 1.38 15.54
N LEU A 166 6.48 2.28 14.55
CA LEU A 166 6.73 1.92 13.16
C LEU A 166 8.11 1.29 12.98
N LEU A 167 9.16 1.86 13.55
CA LEU A 167 10.51 1.31 13.49
C LEU A 167 10.60 -0.07 14.17
N ALA A 168 9.94 -0.24 15.30
CA ALA A 168 9.83 -1.54 15.96
C ALA A 168 9.10 -2.57 15.08
N SER A 169 8.07 -2.15 14.34
CA SER A 169 7.36 -2.99 13.39
C SER A 169 8.24 -3.39 12.20
N THR A 170 9.06 -2.46 11.68
CA THR A 170 10.06 -2.78 10.64
C THR A 170 11.02 -3.88 11.10
N LYS A 171 11.53 -3.78 12.33
CA LYS A 171 12.40 -4.80 12.92
C LYS A 171 11.67 -6.14 13.10
N ALA A 172 10.39 -6.11 13.49
CA ALA A 172 9.58 -7.32 13.65
C ALA A 172 9.35 -8.05 12.31
N PHE A 173 9.26 -7.34 11.17
CA PHE A 173 9.15 -7.98 9.84
C PHE A 173 10.36 -8.87 9.52
N ALA A 174 11.55 -8.55 10.05
CA ALA A 174 12.74 -9.37 9.82
C ALA A 174 12.59 -10.81 10.31
N THR A 175 11.77 -11.04 11.33
CA THR A 175 11.53 -12.36 11.94
C THR A 175 10.09 -12.87 11.75
N SER A 176 9.22 -12.11 11.11
CA SER A 176 7.86 -12.54 10.77
C SER A 176 7.86 -13.41 9.52
N TYR A 177 7.34 -14.63 9.62
CA TYR A 177 7.20 -15.59 8.51
C TYR A 177 5.74 -15.93 8.20
N ASP A 178 4.81 -15.43 8.99
CA ASP A 178 3.38 -15.74 8.94
C ASP A 178 2.53 -14.59 8.37
N ASP A 179 3.00 -13.33 8.47
CA ASP A 179 2.27 -12.18 7.94
C ASP A 179 2.35 -12.11 6.40
N MET A 180 3.54 -12.35 5.84
CA MET A 180 3.76 -12.38 4.39
C MET A 180 4.32 -13.76 4.01
N ASN A 181 3.46 -14.67 3.57
CA ASN A 181 3.83 -16.04 3.17
C ASN A 181 2.96 -16.59 2.04
N PHE A 182 2.66 -15.76 1.04
CA PHE A 182 1.84 -16.17 -0.09
C PHE A 182 2.58 -17.16 -0.98
N THR A 183 2.06 -18.36 -1.07
CA THR A 183 2.53 -19.39 -2.00
C THR A 183 1.91 -19.22 -3.40
N PRO A 184 2.51 -19.76 -4.47
CA PRO A 184 1.91 -19.68 -5.80
C PRO A 184 0.47 -20.22 -5.88
N PRO A 185 0.09 -21.36 -5.26
CA PRO A 185 -1.30 -21.78 -5.19
C PRO A 185 -2.22 -20.76 -4.50
N TYR A 186 -1.74 -20.11 -3.43
CA TYR A 186 -2.53 -19.09 -2.73
C TYR A 186 -2.68 -17.83 -3.57
N LEU A 187 -1.62 -17.37 -4.23
CA LEU A 187 -1.71 -16.24 -5.18
C LEU A 187 -2.65 -16.52 -6.36
N SER A 188 -2.80 -17.79 -6.78
CA SER A 188 -3.70 -18.17 -7.87
C SER A 188 -5.19 -18.01 -7.53
N THR A 189 -5.54 -17.80 -6.25
CA THR A 189 -6.92 -17.52 -5.80
C THR A 189 -7.32 -16.07 -6.07
N ILE A 190 -6.37 -15.18 -6.34
CA ILE A 190 -6.63 -13.77 -6.66
C ILE A 190 -7.42 -13.69 -7.97
N GLN A 191 -8.61 -13.10 -7.90
CA GLN A 191 -9.50 -12.88 -9.04
C GLN A 191 -9.26 -11.51 -9.69
N ALA A 192 -8.68 -10.58 -8.93
CA ALA A 192 -8.40 -9.23 -9.37
C ALA A 192 -7.47 -9.21 -10.59
N ARG A 193 -7.81 -8.42 -11.60
CA ARG A 193 -6.88 -8.05 -12.64
C ARG A 193 -5.73 -7.24 -12.03
N THR A 194 -4.50 -7.69 -12.21
CA THR A 194 -3.35 -7.20 -11.44
C THR A 194 -2.25 -6.65 -12.35
N LEU A 195 -1.84 -5.40 -12.13
CA LEU A 195 -0.61 -4.85 -12.69
C LEU A 195 0.48 -4.83 -11.61
N ILE A 196 1.55 -5.57 -11.84
CA ILE A 196 2.73 -5.60 -10.97
C ILE A 196 3.77 -4.66 -11.56
N VAL A 197 4.25 -3.71 -10.76
CA VAL A 197 5.26 -2.72 -11.17
C VAL A 197 6.48 -2.86 -10.26
N GLN A 198 7.64 -3.14 -10.85
CA GLN A 198 8.85 -3.46 -10.09
C GLN A 198 10.09 -2.81 -10.70
N GLY A 199 10.97 -2.29 -9.86
CA GLY A 199 12.30 -1.85 -10.27
C GLY A 199 13.28 -3.02 -10.40
N ASP A 200 14.09 -3.06 -11.45
CA ASP A 200 15.09 -4.12 -11.67
C ASP A 200 16.28 -4.05 -10.69
N ARG A 201 16.39 -2.95 -9.93
CA ARG A 201 17.44 -2.71 -8.92
C ARG A 201 16.87 -2.46 -7.53
N ASP A 202 15.69 -3.01 -7.25
CA ASP A 202 15.08 -2.90 -5.91
C ASP A 202 15.97 -3.62 -4.88
N PRO A 203 16.50 -2.91 -3.86
CA PRO A 203 17.38 -3.51 -2.86
C PRO A 203 16.62 -4.41 -1.87
N LEU A 204 15.30 -4.29 -1.78
CA LEU A 204 14.46 -5.09 -0.88
C LEU A 204 13.93 -6.35 -1.58
N TYR A 205 13.35 -6.19 -2.78
CA TYR A 205 12.64 -7.25 -3.47
C TYR A 205 13.22 -7.51 -4.85
N PRO A 206 13.99 -8.61 -5.03
CA PRO A 206 14.51 -9.01 -6.32
C PRO A 206 13.41 -9.16 -7.37
N VAL A 207 13.70 -8.78 -8.62
CA VAL A 207 12.74 -8.79 -9.72
C VAL A 207 12.15 -10.18 -9.99
N GLU A 208 12.89 -11.24 -9.68
CA GLU A 208 12.48 -12.63 -9.80
C GLU A 208 11.22 -12.94 -8.98
N ILE A 209 11.05 -12.26 -7.82
CA ILE A 209 9.86 -12.40 -6.98
C ILE A 209 8.64 -11.86 -7.73
N SER A 210 8.75 -10.71 -8.36
CA SER A 210 7.66 -10.12 -9.15
C SER A 210 7.33 -10.95 -10.38
N VAL A 211 8.33 -11.57 -11.02
CA VAL A 211 8.14 -12.54 -12.11
C VAL A 211 7.37 -13.78 -11.61
N ALA A 212 7.73 -14.30 -10.44
CA ALA A 212 7.03 -15.44 -9.83
C ALA A 212 5.58 -15.08 -9.46
N MET A 213 5.34 -13.90 -8.91
CA MET A 213 3.98 -13.38 -8.65
C MET A 213 3.15 -13.30 -9.93
N ALA A 214 3.72 -12.72 -11.01
CA ALA A 214 3.03 -12.57 -12.28
C ALA A 214 2.68 -13.93 -12.91
N ARG A 215 3.48 -14.96 -12.70
CA ARG A 215 3.17 -16.32 -13.15
C ARG A 215 2.08 -17.00 -12.31
N ALA A 216 1.96 -16.63 -11.04
CA ALA A 216 1.01 -17.24 -10.12
C ALA A 216 -0.37 -16.59 -10.18
N ILE A 217 -0.46 -15.27 -10.35
CA ILE A 217 -1.72 -14.52 -10.43
C ILE A 217 -2.27 -14.63 -11.86
N ARG A 218 -3.45 -15.23 -12.02
CA ARG A 218 -4.02 -15.62 -13.32
C ARG A 218 -4.21 -14.46 -14.31
N GLN A 219 -4.64 -13.30 -13.82
CA GLN A 219 -4.92 -12.10 -14.63
C GLN A 219 -3.91 -11.00 -14.30
N SER A 220 -2.64 -11.26 -14.56
CA SER A 220 -1.59 -10.31 -14.22
C SER A 220 -0.81 -9.82 -15.43
N SER A 221 -0.32 -8.60 -15.34
CA SER A 221 0.67 -7.98 -16.20
C SER A 221 1.85 -7.54 -15.36
N LEU A 222 3.06 -7.60 -15.92
CA LEU A 222 4.28 -7.21 -15.24
C LEU A 222 4.95 -6.07 -15.99
N TRP A 223 5.24 -4.98 -15.28
CA TRP A 223 5.98 -3.84 -15.79
C TRP A 223 7.27 -3.66 -14.99
N ILE A 224 8.39 -3.94 -15.63
CA ILE A 224 9.72 -3.74 -15.05
C ILE A 224 10.24 -2.36 -15.45
N ILE A 225 10.66 -1.59 -14.45
CA ILE A 225 11.25 -0.25 -14.63
C ILE A 225 12.78 -0.39 -14.62
N PRO A 226 13.44 -0.12 -15.77
CA PRO A 226 14.90 -0.22 -15.87
C PRO A 226 15.60 0.76 -14.94
N LYS A 227 16.63 0.29 -14.23
CA LYS A 227 17.39 1.04 -13.22
C LYS A 227 16.56 1.53 -12.03
N GLY A 228 15.31 1.05 -11.90
CA GLY A 228 14.41 1.41 -10.82
C GLY A 228 14.80 0.74 -9.50
N GLY A 229 14.78 1.51 -8.41
CA GLY A 229 14.93 1.00 -7.04
C GLY A 229 13.58 0.60 -6.42
N HIS A 230 13.50 0.67 -5.10
CA HIS A 230 12.24 0.44 -4.37
C HIS A 230 11.30 1.64 -4.56
N GLY A 231 10.07 1.40 -5.02
CA GLY A 231 9.16 2.47 -5.46
C GLY A 231 9.60 3.15 -6.76
N PRO A 232 9.86 2.39 -7.85
CA PRO A 232 10.62 2.84 -9.04
C PRO A 232 9.93 3.93 -9.85
N VAL A 233 8.69 4.22 -9.56
CA VAL A 233 7.84 5.21 -10.24
C VAL A 233 7.77 6.55 -9.50
N ILE A 234 8.30 6.61 -8.26
CA ILE A 234 8.30 7.83 -7.44
C ILE A 234 9.33 8.82 -7.99
N GLY A 235 8.96 10.09 -8.11
CA GLY A 235 9.76 11.14 -8.73
C GLY A 235 9.41 11.36 -10.20
N ASP A 236 10.39 11.47 -11.07
CA ASP A 236 10.19 11.83 -12.48
C ASP A 236 9.31 10.86 -13.27
N GLY A 237 9.25 9.60 -12.88
CA GLY A 237 8.39 8.58 -13.48
C GLY A 237 6.91 8.67 -13.10
N TRP A 238 6.57 9.50 -12.11
CA TRP A 238 5.23 9.53 -11.53
C TRP A 238 4.11 9.90 -12.53
N PRO A 239 4.23 10.92 -13.39
CA PRO A 239 3.17 11.27 -14.34
C PRO A 239 2.86 10.15 -15.35
N GLU A 240 3.88 9.50 -15.89
CA GLU A 240 3.70 8.37 -16.82
C GLU A 240 3.06 7.16 -16.11
N PHE A 241 3.53 6.87 -14.91
CA PHE A 241 2.95 5.83 -14.07
C PHE A 241 1.47 6.09 -13.80
N LEU A 242 1.10 7.29 -13.37
CA LEU A 242 -0.30 7.65 -13.11
C LEU A 242 -1.18 7.44 -14.33
N LYS A 243 -0.71 7.83 -15.51
CA LYS A 243 -1.42 7.64 -16.78
C LYS A 243 -1.63 6.15 -17.08
N THR A 244 -0.57 5.34 -16.96
CA THR A 244 -0.61 3.89 -17.22
C THR A 244 -1.49 3.16 -16.22
N ALA A 245 -1.33 3.46 -14.92
CA ALA A 245 -2.14 2.87 -13.86
C ALA A 245 -3.63 3.22 -14.00
N ALA A 246 -3.96 4.49 -14.33
CA ALA A 246 -5.34 4.90 -14.55
C ALA A 246 -5.94 4.21 -15.79
N ALA A 247 -5.19 4.04 -16.87
CA ALA A 247 -5.65 3.29 -18.05
C ALA A 247 -5.95 1.84 -17.65
N PHE A 248 -5.00 1.17 -17.01
CA PHE A 248 -5.16 -0.20 -16.53
C PHE A 248 -6.38 -0.34 -15.60
N LEU A 249 -6.57 0.53 -14.63
CA LEU A 249 -7.68 0.45 -13.68
C LEU A 249 -9.05 0.72 -14.31
N ARG A 250 -9.14 1.46 -15.43
CA ARG A 250 -10.42 1.74 -16.12
C ARG A 250 -10.91 0.61 -17.01
N GLU A 251 -10.03 -0.22 -17.52
CA GLU A 251 -10.39 -1.34 -18.42
C GLU A 251 -11.08 -2.52 -17.69
N ALA A 252 -11.17 -2.51 -16.39
CA ALA A 252 -11.67 -3.60 -15.57
C ALA A 252 -13.15 -3.51 -15.28
#